data_406f2e39fac10256222837c62e5e6a61
#
_entry.id   406f2e39fac10256222837c62e5e6a61
#
_cell.length_a   1.000
_cell.length_b   1.000
_cell.length_c   1.000
_cell.angle_alpha   90.00
_cell.angle_beta   90.00
_cell.angle_gamma   90.00
#
_symmetry.space_group_name_H-M   'P 1'
#
loop_
_entity.id
_entity.type
_entity.pdbx_description
1 polymer ?
#
loop_
_entity_poly.entity_id
_entity_poly.type
_entity_poly.pdbx_seq_one_letter_code
_entity_poly.pdbx_strand_id
1 'polypeptide(L)'
;MGKRNLYLNNTPVEEAKALYQKALGELLRPKAEWIPVTESLHRITKEAVYAKYCSPLYNAAAMDGIAVEAEKTKGASERKPLTLYPGTDFTVVDTGDPIHAPCDAVIMAEDLLEQEDGSVQITDAAASWQHVRPIGEDIVAGEMLMPGYHEIRPIDIGVLLSGGITEIEVLKKPSVAIFPTGTEIIEPGQEPRDGDIIESNSRVFEALVTEHGGAPHRFPPIADEYEILKAKVAEAVENYDMVIVNAGSSAGTEDFTVHVLRELGEVLVHGVAIKPGKPVILAIVNGKPVIGLPGYPVSAYINFENFVIPVLQKLAGRTETGGTTVRAVISKRLVSSLKHKEYVRVKVGEVGDKLVASPLARGAGAAMSLVRADGFCVIPQNSEGVEAGDTVDVELYRSLEEIGSTAVAIGSHDLILDVMADLLPCMYPGNYLSSTHVGSMGGLMALKRGEAHLAPTHLLDEETGEYNIAILKKLFAGEKMALVKGVERIQGIIVKKGNPLGIHEIEDLRGLNYVNRQRGAGTRVLFDYKLKEAGISPEEIHGYDREAATHMAVAAAVSGGDADAGMGIQSAARAMGLDFIEVGREEYDFAIPVRFLDFPPVQHFLAVLKSREFAERVEKLGGYGLARTGEILYL
;
A
#
# COMPACT_ATOMS: atom_id res chain seq x y z
N MET A 1 -24.26 37.07 2.94
CA MET A 1 -23.01 36.64 2.33
C MET A 1 -21.90 36.80 3.37
N GLY A 2 -21.47 35.72 4.03
CA GLY A 2 -20.36 35.75 4.97
C GLY A 2 -19.07 36.15 4.26
N LYS A 3 -18.23 36.96 4.92
CA LYS A 3 -16.91 37.33 4.39
C LYS A 3 -16.07 36.05 4.25
N ARG A 4 -15.76 35.65 3.00
CA ARG A 4 -14.77 34.61 2.74
C ARG A 4 -13.41 35.03 3.32
N ASN A 5 -12.93 34.31 4.33
CA ASN A 5 -11.58 34.50 4.84
C ASN A 5 -10.59 33.83 3.87
N LEU A 6 -10.13 34.57 2.87
CA LEU A 6 -9.23 34.11 1.80
C LEU A 6 -7.76 34.00 2.20
N TYR A 7 -7.40 34.16 3.46
CA TYR A 7 -6.01 34.19 3.91
C TYR A 7 -5.54 32.82 4.41
N LEU A 8 -5.37 31.88 3.48
CA LEU A 8 -4.51 30.73 3.69
C LEU A 8 -3.06 31.19 3.46
N ASN A 9 -2.22 31.08 4.48
CA ASN A 9 -0.79 31.26 4.30
C ASN A 9 -0.27 30.16 3.35
N ASN A 10 0.64 30.50 2.46
CA ASN A 10 1.34 29.52 1.62
C ASN A 10 2.71 29.20 2.25
N THR A 11 2.70 28.76 3.50
CA THR A 11 3.92 28.39 4.20
C THR A 11 4.58 27.19 3.50
N PRO A 12 5.87 27.23 3.12
CA PRO A 12 6.57 26.08 2.58
C PRO A 12 6.48 24.87 3.51
N VAL A 13 6.40 23.67 2.94
CA VAL A 13 6.18 22.42 3.73
C VAL A 13 7.24 22.24 4.81
N GLU A 14 8.52 22.42 4.45
CA GLU A 14 9.63 22.22 5.38
C GLU A 14 9.66 23.30 6.48
N GLU A 15 9.29 24.53 6.15
CA GLU A 15 9.15 25.61 7.13
C GLU A 15 8.00 25.34 8.09
N ALA A 16 6.85 24.87 7.59
CA ALA A 16 5.71 24.49 8.43
C ALA A 16 6.06 23.34 9.40
N LYS A 17 6.77 22.31 8.90
CA LYS A 17 7.30 21.22 9.74
C LYS A 17 8.23 21.76 10.82
N ALA A 18 9.20 22.57 10.44
CA ALA A 18 10.18 23.14 11.39
C ALA A 18 9.53 24.04 12.44
N LEU A 19 8.59 24.89 12.06
CA LEU A 19 7.83 25.75 12.98
C LEU A 19 7.05 24.90 13.99
N TYR A 20 6.32 23.87 13.50
CA TYR A 20 5.51 23.01 14.34
C TYR A 20 6.36 22.16 15.28
N GLN A 21 7.41 21.54 14.77
CA GLN A 21 8.35 20.75 15.59
C GLN A 21 9.06 21.61 16.66
N LYS A 22 9.45 22.83 16.32
CA LYS A 22 10.08 23.76 17.24
C LYS A 22 9.11 24.18 18.35
N ALA A 23 7.89 24.51 18.01
CA ALA A 23 6.88 24.96 18.96
C ALA A 23 6.43 23.81 19.91
N LEU A 24 6.31 22.60 19.38
CA LEU A 24 6.03 21.41 20.17
C LEU A 24 7.22 20.98 21.05
N GLY A 25 8.44 21.11 20.56
CA GLY A 25 9.71 20.95 21.27
C GLY A 25 9.69 19.85 22.33
N GLU A 26 9.88 20.28 23.58
CA GLU A 26 9.87 19.38 24.75
C GLU A 26 8.48 18.90 25.19
N LEU A 27 7.39 19.45 24.60
CA LEU A 27 6.02 19.01 24.90
C LEU A 27 5.77 17.59 24.39
N LEU A 28 6.49 17.17 23.35
CA LEU A 28 6.41 15.81 22.77
C LEU A 28 7.31 14.83 23.53
N ARG A 29 7.10 14.67 24.83
CA ARG A 29 7.82 13.66 25.62
C ARG A 29 7.01 12.37 25.68
N PRO A 30 7.63 11.22 25.31
CA PRO A 30 6.99 9.93 25.52
C PRO A 30 6.66 9.71 26.99
N LYS A 31 5.45 9.23 27.27
CA LYS A 31 5.06 8.74 28.59
C LYS A 31 5.43 7.27 28.72
N ALA A 32 5.44 6.72 29.92
CA ALA A 32 5.73 5.31 30.16
C ALA A 32 4.60 4.63 30.93
N GLU A 33 4.55 3.29 30.83
CA GLU A 33 3.63 2.43 31.54
C GLU A 33 4.24 1.05 31.77
N TRP A 34 3.81 0.40 32.84
CA TRP A 34 4.18 -0.99 33.13
C TRP A 34 3.16 -1.93 32.51
N ILE A 35 3.65 -2.96 31.81
CA ILE A 35 2.81 -3.99 31.17
C ILE A 35 3.43 -5.38 31.39
N PRO A 36 2.61 -6.46 31.33
CA PRO A 36 3.13 -7.82 31.27
C PRO A 36 4.05 -7.99 30.04
N VAL A 37 5.16 -8.72 30.22
CA VAL A 37 6.10 -9.00 29.10
C VAL A 37 5.39 -9.69 27.93
N THR A 38 4.39 -10.54 28.20
CA THR A 38 3.60 -11.23 27.17
C THR A 38 2.78 -10.30 26.28
N GLU A 39 2.56 -9.04 26.69
CA GLU A 39 1.83 -8.01 25.95
C GLU A 39 2.76 -6.96 25.32
N SER A 40 4.09 -7.18 25.42
CA SER A 40 5.10 -6.17 25.08
C SER A 40 5.53 -6.18 23.61
N LEU A 41 5.01 -7.07 22.77
CA LEU A 41 5.36 -7.14 21.35
C LEU A 41 5.20 -5.79 20.66
N HIS A 42 6.24 -5.35 19.91
CA HIS A 42 6.31 -4.05 19.22
C HIS A 42 6.20 -2.81 20.11
N ARG A 43 6.31 -2.99 21.46
CA ARG A 43 6.44 -1.86 22.38
C ARG A 43 7.91 -1.43 22.45
N ILE A 44 8.14 -0.19 22.87
CA ILE A 44 9.48 0.39 23.01
C ILE A 44 9.85 0.37 24.49
N THR A 45 11.00 -0.18 24.86
CA THR A 45 11.51 -0.13 26.23
C THR A 45 11.78 1.31 26.65
N LYS A 46 11.41 1.70 27.85
CA LYS A 46 11.74 3.04 28.38
C LYS A 46 13.21 3.14 28.77
N GLU A 47 13.73 2.13 29.47
CA GLU A 47 15.09 2.06 30.02
C GLU A 47 15.71 0.70 29.72
N ALA A 48 17.00 0.55 30.00
CA ALA A 48 17.68 -0.72 29.88
C ALA A 48 17.11 -1.75 30.88
N VAL A 49 16.94 -2.98 30.42
CA VAL A 49 16.41 -4.11 31.19
C VAL A 49 17.52 -5.08 31.48
N TYR A 50 17.61 -5.48 32.74
CA TYR A 50 18.67 -6.36 33.25
C TYR A 50 18.08 -7.68 33.74
N ALA A 51 18.80 -8.79 33.53
CA ALA A 51 18.40 -10.11 33.96
C ALA A 51 18.35 -10.21 35.49
N LYS A 52 17.31 -10.83 36.02
CA LYS A 52 17.20 -11.20 37.42
C LYS A 52 17.80 -12.57 37.72
N TYR A 53 17.74 -13.46 36.76
CA TYR A 53 18.18 -14.84 36.86
C TYR A 53 19.18 -15.20 35.75
N CYS A 54 20.01 -16.20 36.02
CA CYS A 54 20.83 -16.84 34.98
C CYS A 54 19.97 -17.77 34.12
N SER A 55 20.38 -17.99 32.91
CA SER A 55 19.84 -19.06 32.03
C SER A 55 21.02 -19.86 31.47
N PRO A 56 21.13 -21.17 31.73
CA PRO A 56 20.40 -21.94 32.76
C PRO A 56 20.59 -21.43 34.20
N LEU A 57 19.62 -21.74 35.08
CA LEU A 57 19.65 -21.39 36.50
C LEU A 57 20.64 -22.22 37.31
N TYR A 58 21.10 -23.34 36.78
CA TYR A 58 22.00 -24.33 37.36
C TYR A 58 22.83 -24.98 36.25
N ASN A 59 23.89 -25.70 36.66
CA ASN A 59 24.61 -26.54 35.71
C ASN A 59 23.73 -27.69 35.27
N ALA A 60 23.48 -27.84 33.98
CA ALA A 60 22.52 -28.77 33.41
C ALA A 60 23.20 -29.80 32.49
N ALA A 61 22.66 -31.00 32.45
CA ALA A 61 23.07 -31.99 31.45
C ALA A 61 22.73 -31.47 30.03
N ALA A 62 23.69 -31.50 29.13
CA ALA A 62 23.49 -31.14 27.73
C ALA A 62 22.94 -32.29 26.88
N MET A 63 23.08 -33.52 27.33
CA MET A 63 22.70 -34.76 26.70
C MET A 63 22.09 -35.73 27.69
N ASP A 64 21.31 -36.68 27.19
CA ASP A 64 20.81 -37.82 27.95
C ASP A 64 21.96 -38.79 28.21
N GLY A 65 22.02 -39.36 29.41
CA GLY A 65 23.07 -40.29 29.75
C GLY A 65 23.32 -40.39 31.27
N ILE A 66 24.59 -40.34 31.67
CA ILE A 66 25.00 -40.44 33.08
C ILE A 66 25.88 -39.26 33.48
N ALA A 67 25.54 -38.61 34.59
CA ALA A 67 26.40 -37.64 35.26
C ALA A 67 27.45 -38.33 36.10
N VAL A 68 28.71 -37.98 35.90
CA VAL A 68 29.90 -38.61 36.53
C VAL A 68 30.85 -37.55 37.08
N GLU A 69 31.72 -37.97 38.00
CA GLU A 69 32.91 -37.24 38.34
C GLU A 69 34.01 -37.61 37.33
N ALA A 70 34.39 -36.68 36.44
CA ALA A 70 35.35 -36.94 35.34
C ALA A 70 36.65 -37.60 35.78
N GLU A 71 37.14 -37.22 36.98
CA GLU A 71 38.36 -37.80 37.59
C GLU A 71 38.27 -39.32 37.78
N LYS A 72 37.06 -39.83 38.12
CA LYS A 72 36.83 -41.27 38.32
C LYS A 72 36.78 -42.05 37.01
N THR A 73 36.64 -41.39 35.87
CA THR A 73 36.61 -42.06 34.54
C THR A 73 37.98 -42.19 33.94
N LYS A 74 39.03 -41.65 34.58
CA LYS A 74 40.41 -41.68 34.05
C LYS A 74 40.91 -43.08 33.81
N GLY A 75 41.49 -43.27 32.66
CA GLY A 75 42.08 -44.57 32.25
C GLY A 75 41.12 -45.50 31.51
N ALA A 76 39.85 -45.11 31.38
CA ALA A 76 38.93 -45.83 30.51
C ALA A 76 39.44 -45.76 29.05
N SER A 77 39.38 -46.87 28.33
CA SER A 77 39.71 -46.96 26.91
C SER A 77 39.10 -48.23 26.33
N GLU A 78 39.00 -48.34 25.00
CA GLU A 78 38.49 -49.53 24.31
C GLU A 78 39.25 -50.82 24.75
N ARG A 79 40.57 -50.71 25.05
CA ARG A 79 41.40 -51.86 25.52
C ARG A 79 41.24 -52.12 27.01
N LYS A 80 40.75 -51.18 27.78
CA LYS A 80 40.54 -51.26 29.22
C LYS A 80 39.24 -50.52 29.58
N PRO A 81 38.08 -51.13 29.30
CA PRO A 81 36.80 -50.55 29.68
C PRO A 81 36.73 -50.39 31.23
N LEU A 82 36.08 -49.32 31.69
CA LEU A 82 35.84 -49.08 33.11
C LEU A 82 34.38 -49.33 33.43
N THR A 83 34.10 -50.09 34.50
CA THR A 83 32.73 -50.32 34.98
C THR A 83 32.37 -49.30 36.04
N LEU A 84 31.25 -48.67 35.90
CA LEU A 84 30.67 -47.69 36.82
C LEU A 84 29.38 -48.24 37.42
N TYR A 85 29.10 -47.92 38.70
CA TYR A 85 27.93 -48.44 39.44
C TYR A 85 26.95 -47.31 39.76
N PRO A 86 25.62 -47.55 39.59
CA PRO A 86 24.60 -46.56 39.86
C PRO A 86 24.57 -46.13 41.33
N GLY A 87 24.37 -44.82 41.54
CA GLY A 87 24.29 -44.22 42.87
C GLY A 87 25.64 -44.08 43.62
N THR A 88 26.72 -44.75 43.15
CA THR A 88 28.08 -44.62 43.70
C THR A 88 29.00 -43.83 42.75
N ASP A 89 28.97 -44.17 41.46
CA ASP A 89 29.85 -43.59 40.46
C ASP A 89 29.14 -42.67 39.50
N PHE A 90 27.83 -42.87 39.33
CA PHE A 90 27.02 -42.05 38.43
C PHE A 90 25.57 -41.90 38.85
N THR A 91 24.92 -40.87 38.30
CA THR A 91 23.47 -40.64 38.35
C THR A 91 22.96 -40.55 36.93
N VAL A 92 21.86 -41.23 36.59
CA VAL A 92 21.19 -41.09 35.29
C VAL A 92 20.60 -39.69 35.18
N VAL A 93 20.80 -39.07 34.04
CA VAL A 93 20.31 -37.71 33.74
C VAL A 93 19.73 -37.65 32.35
N ASP A 94 18.65 -36.88 32.21
CA ASP A 94 18.12 -36.46 30.93
C ASP A 94 18.58 -35.06 30.57
N THR A 95 18.48 -34.67 29.32
CA THR A 95 18.84 -33.32 28.87
C THR A 95 18.07 -32.25 29.64
N GLY A 96 18.78 -31.35 30.28
CA GLY A 96 18.24 -30.30 31.13
C GLY A 96 18.24 -30.59 32.64
N ASP A 97 18.52 -31.82 33.06
CA ASP A 97 18.59 -32.19 34.45
C ASP A 97 19.75 -31.50 35.19
N PRO A 98 19.58 -31.13 36.48
CA PRO A 98 20.63 -30.47 37.24
C PRO A 98 21.81 -31.42 37.52
N ILE A 99 23.02 -30.95 37.24
CA ILE A 99 24.27 -31.64 37.60
C ILE A 99 24.69 -31.17 38.99
N HIS A 100 24.71 -32.09 39.93
CA HIS A 100 25.10 -31.83 41.32
C HIS A 100 26.53 -32.30 41.61
N ALA A 101 27.25 -31.58 42.47
CA ALA A 101 28.55 -32.03 42.98
C ALA A 101 28.41 -33.43 43.64
N PRO A 102 29.40 -34.33 43.46
CA PRO A 102 30.70 -34.11 42.85
C PRO A 102 30.75 -34.31 41.31
N CYS A 103 29.62 -34.62 40.63
CA CYS A 103 29.57 -34.78 39.20
C CYS A 103 29.90 -33.48 38.48
N ASP A 104 30.74 -33.55 37.45
CA ASP A 104 31.20 -32.44 36.63
C ASP A 104 31.27 -32.75 35.13
N ALA A 105 30.77 -33.94 34.72
CA ALA A 105 30.68 -34.33 33.31
C ALA A 105 29.46 -35.22 33.06
N VAL A 106 29.00 -35.28 31.83
CA VAL A 106 27.98 -36.23 31.34
C VAL A 106 28.57 -37.09 30.22
N ILE A 107 28.37 -38.40 30.35
CA ILE A 107 28.64 -39.38 29.29
C ILE A 107 27.32 -39.68 28.60
N MET A 108 27.24 -39.56 27.29
CA MET A 108 26.02 -39.78 26.52
C MET A 108 25.53 -41.23 26.58
N ALA A 109 24.23 -41.43 26.54
CA ALA A 109 23.61 -42.75 26.59
C ALA A 109 24.15 -43.69 25.48
N GLU A 110 24.47 -43.13 24.31
CA GLU A 110 25.01 -43.88 23.15
C GLU A 110 26.43 -44.43 23.39
N ASP A 111 27.17 -43.86 24.35
CA ASP A 111 28.53 -44.26 24.68
C ASP A 111 28.58 -45.26 25.85
N LEU A 112 27.41 -45.72 26.35
CA LEU A 112 27.28 -46.62 27.46
C LEU A 112 27.05 -48.07 27.00
N LEU A 113 27.75 -49.01 27.65
CA LEU A 113 27.50 -50.44 27.49
C LEU A 113 26.81 -50.93 28.79
N GLU A 114 25.48 -51.00 28.76
CA GLU A 114 24.69 -51.44 29.89
C GLU A 114 24.93 -52.91 30.23
N GLN A 115 24.99 -53.29 31.53
CA GLN A 115 25.14 -54.62 32.04
C GLN A 115 23.85 -55.08 32.74
N GLU A 116 23.65 -56.41 32.82
CA GLU A 116 22.47 -57.03 33.45
C GLU A 116 22.26 -56.63 34.94
N ASP A 117 23.33 -56.24 35.63
CA ASP A 117 23.33 -55.85 37.03
C ASP A 117 23.03 -54.33 37.24
N GLY A 118 22.77 -53.60 36.16
CA GLY A 118 22.53 -52.15 36.15
C GLY A 118 23.79 -51.31 36.20
N SER A 119 24.98 -51.92 36.18
CA SER A 119 26.25 -51.19 35.99
C SER A 119 26.40 -50.83 34.50
N VAL A 120 27.26 -49.84 34.19
CA VAL A 120 27.59 -49.49 32.82
C VAL A 120 29.09 -49.55 32.58
N GLN A 121 29.50 -49.95 31.39
CA GLN A 121 30.90 -49.87 30.96
C GLN A 121 31.08 -48.71 29.99
N ILE A 122 32.13 -47.97 30.21
CA ILE A 122 32.60 -46.87 29.36
C ILE A 122 33.94 -47.24 28.74
N THR A 123 34.15 -46.82 27.49
CA THR A 123 35.37 -47.05 26.71
C THR A 123 36.24 -45.82 26.54
N ASP A 124 35.75 -44.66 26.95
CA ASP A 124 36.46 -43.38 26.94
C ASP A 124 36.31 -42.63 28.26
N ALA A 125 37.35 -41.90 28.65
CA ALA A 125 37.30 -41.05 29.84
C ALA A 125 36.61 -39.73 29.54
N ALA A 126 35.72 -39.29 30.40
CA ALA A 126 35.08 -38.00 30.27
C ALA A 126 36.05 -36.86 30.66
N ALA A 127 36.01 -35.78 29.91
CA ALA A 127 36.67 -34.55 30.31
C ALA A 127 35.80 -33.75 31.31
N SER A 128 36.42 -33.05 32.22
CA SER A 128 35.69 -32.14 33.12
C SER A 128 34.88 -31.13 32.32
N TRP A 129 33.62 -30.93 32.66
CA TRP A 129 32.62 -30.11 31.97
C TRP A 129 32.17 -30.63 30.59
N GLN A 130 32.53 -31.84 30.24
CA GLN A 130 32.03 -32.46 29.01
C GLN A 130 30.52 -32.62 29.09
N HIS A 131 29.78 -32.15 28.09
CA HIS A 131 28.32 -32.19 27.97
C HIS A 131 27.57 -31.61 29.18
N VAL A 132 28.17 -30.63 29.88
CA VAL A 132 27.53 -29.85 30.91
C VAL A 132 27.33 -28.43 30.41
N ARG A 133 26.09 -27.97 30.46
CA ARG A 133 25.74 -26.57 30.23
C ARG A 133 25.92 -25.80 31.56
N PRO A 134 26.92 -24.91 31.63
CA PRO A 134 27.15 -24.19 32.88
C PRO A 134 26.03 -23.19 33.17
N ILE A 135 25.86 -22.90 34.48
CA ILE A 135 24.97 -21.80 34.94
C ILE A 135 25.33 -20.49 34.19
N GLY A 136 24.33 -19.82 33.63
CA GLY A 136 24.54 -18.55 32.95
C GLY A 136 25.22 -18.66 31.57
N GLU A 137 25.22 -19.84 30.93
CA GLU A 137 25.78 -20.03 29.61
C GLU A 137 25.19 -19.06 28.56
N ASP A 138 23.88 -18.76 28.69
CA ASP A 138 23.13 -17.88 27.78
C ASP A 138 22.90 -16.50 28.38
N ILE A 139 22.40 -16.45 29.65
CA ILE A 139 22.11 -15.21 30.37
C ILE A 139 22.73 -15.26 31.76
N VAL A 140 23.46 -14.21 32.13
CA VAL A 140 23.99 -14.06 33.48
C VAL A 140 23.13 -13.04 34.25
N ALA A 141 22.81 -13.34 35.50
CA ALA A 141 22.08 -12.42 36.38
C ALA A 141 22.81 -11.07 36.52
N GLY A 142 22.10 -9.97 36.27
CA GLY A 142 22.67 -8.62 36.24
C GLY A 142 23.18 -8.19 34.85
N GLU A 143 23.18 -9.07 33.87
CA GLU A 143 23.48 -8.71 32.46
C GLU A 143 22.35 -7.89 31.85
N MET A 144 22.69 -6.94 30.97
CA MET A 144 21.73 -6.17 30.24
C MET A 144 21.12 -7.01 29.09
N LEU A 145 19.82 -7.29 29.20
CA LEU A 145 19.07 -8.02 28.19
C LEU A 145 18.72 -7.14 26.98
N MET A 146 18.30 -5.91 27.25
CA MET A 146 17.90 -4.93 26.23
C MET A 146 18.26 -3.53 26.62
N PRO A 147 18.69 -2.66 25.69
CA PRO A 147 18.87 -1.23 25.96
C PRO A 147 17.53 -0.51 26.08
N GLY A 148 17.54 0.72 26.55
CA GLY A 148 16.41 1.63 26.45
C GLY A 148 16.11 2.00 24.98
N TYR A 149 14.87 2.33 24.68
CA TYR A 149 14.38 2.66 23.33
C TYR A 149 14.54 1.52 22.31
N HIS A 150 14.53 0.27 22.77
CA HIS A 150 14.52 -0.92 21.93
C HIS A 150 13.09 -1.34 21.60
N GLU A 151 12.78 -1.61 20.31
CA GLU A 151 11.52 -2.21 19.91
C GLU A 151 11.53 -3.71 20.19
N ILE A 152 10.63 -4.17 21.05
CA ILE A 152 10.56 -5.55 21.53
C ILE A 152 10.04 -6.46 20.40
N ARG A 153 10.87 -7.43 20.01
CA ARG A 153 10.61 -8.47 18.99
C ARG A 153 10.10 -9.76 19.65
N PRO A 154 9.55 -10.71 18.89
CA PRO A 154 9.09 -11.98 19.46
C PRO A 154 10.15 -12.73 20.27
N ILE A 155 11.40 -12.79 19.81
CA ILE A 155 12.48 -13.47 20.52
C ILE A 155 12.85 -12.76 21.83
N ASP A 156 12.73 -11.44 21.87
CA ASP A 156 13.06 -10.63 23.05
C ASP A 156 12.13 -10.97 24.23
N ILE A 157 10.85 -11.32 23.95
CA ILE A 157 9.90 -11.79 24.97
C ILE A 157 10.42 -13.06 25.65
N GLY A 158 10.93 -14.02 24.88
CA GLY A 158 11.51 -15.25 25.42
C GLY A 158 12.71 -14.98 26.32
N VAL A 159 13.63 -14.12 25.86
CA VAL A 159 14.83 -13.72 26.61
C VAL A 159 14.46 -12.99 27.90
N LEU A 160 13.50 -12.07 27.89
CA LEU A 160 13.02 -11.36 29.07
C LEU A 160 12.48 -12.34 30.12
N LEU A 161 11.61 -13.28 29.69
CA LEU A 161 11.02 -14.27 30.61
C LEU A 161 12.09 -15.22 31.17
N SER A 162 13.03 -15.69 30.33
CA SER A 162 14.15 -16.55 30.79
C SER A 162 15.07 -15.82 31.76
N GLY A 163 15.26 -14.50 31.57
CA GLY A 163 15.99 -13.64 32.49
C GLY A 163 15.21 -13.26 33.77
N GLY A 164 13.96 -13.77 33.94
CA GLY A 164 13.13 -13.54 35.13
C GLY A 164 12.34 -12.24 35.12
N ILE A 165 12.13 -11.62 33.96
CA ILE A 165 11.34 -10.39 33.80
C ILE A 165 9.93 -10.76 33.39
N THR A 166 8.94 -10.48 34.24
CA THR A 166 7.52 -10.77 33.98
C THR A 166 6.71 -9.52 33.64
N GLU A 167 7.17 -8.35 34.09
CA GLU A 167 6.63 -7.03 33.77
C GLU A 167 7.76 -6.12 33.33
N ILE A 168 7.45 -5.20 32.39
CA ILE A 168 8.43 -4.30 31.80
C ILE A 168 7.85 -2.89 31.66
N GLU A 169 8.69 -1.88 31.90
CA GLU A 169 8.34 -0.49 31.64
C GLU A 169 8.61 -0.15 30.19
N VAL A 170 7.56 0.23 29.47
CA VAL A 170 7.58 0.56 28.05
C VAL A 170 7.04 1.96 27.82
N LEU A 171 7.39 2.56 26.67
CA LEU A 171 6.79 3.80 26.25
C LEU A 171 5.31 3.59 25.95
N LYS A 172 4.46 4.44 26.52
CA LYS A 172 3.01 4.38 26.35
C LYS A 172 2.63 4.74 24.91
N LYS A 173 1.69 4.01 24.33
CA LYS A 173 1.11 4.38 23.03
C LYS A 173 0.40 5.73 23.17
N PRO A 174 0.78 6.78 22.39
CA PRO A 174 0.11 8.06 22.47
C PRO A 174 -1.35 7.92 22.05
N SER A 175 -2.25 8.46 22.87
CA SER A 175 -3.69 8.45 22.60
C SER A 175 -4.05 9.58 21.64
N VAL A 176 -4.81 9.26 20.58
CA VAL A 176 -5.16 10.20 19.51
C VAL A 176 -6.67 10.26 19.33
N ALA A 177 -7.27 11.43 19.59
CA ALA A 177 -8.68 11.69 19.31
C ALA A 177 -8.86 12.07 17.85
N ILE A 178 -9.83 11.47 17.15
CA ILE A 178 -10.10 11.72 15.74
C ILE A 178 -11.57 12.13 15.58
N PHE A 179 -11.81 13.36 15.11
CA PHE A 179 -13.13 13.93 14.89
C PHE A 179 -13.39 14.12 13.38
N PRO A 180 -14.22 13.28 12.75
CA PRO A 180 -14.80 13.62 11.44
C PRO A 180 -15.86 14.70 11.64
N THR A 181 -15.82 15.75 10.82
CA THR A 181 -16.81 16.83 10.85
C THR A 181 -17.42 17.05 9.47
N GLY A 182 -18.69 17.38 9.44
CA GLY A 182 -19.48 17.63 8.23
C GLY A 182 -20.93 17.22 8.45
N THR A 183 -21.86 18.10 8.11
CA THR A 183 -23.31 17.82 8.24
C THR A 183 -23.77 16.79 7.20
N GLU A 184 -23.04 16.70 6.07
CA GLU A 184 -23.24 15.77 4.98
C GLU A 184 -22.64 14.38 5.24
N ILE A 185 -21.86 14.22 6.33
CA ILE A 185 -21.11 12.98 6.61
C ILE A 185 -22.02 11.96 7.29
N ILE A 186 -22.16 10.78 6.69
CA ILE A 186 -22.91 9.66 7.24
C ILE A 186 -21.98 8.47 7.57
N GLU A 187 -22.37 7.67 8.56
CA GLU A 187 -21.62 6.45 8.92
C GLU A 187 -21.76 5.38 7.82
N PRO A 188 -20.69 4.58 7.58
CA PRO A 188 -20.75 3.43 6.67
C PRO A 188 -21.88 2.46 7.05
N GLY A 189 -22.61 1.97 6.04
CA GLY A 189 -23.75 1.06 6.21
C GLY A 189 -25.10 1.73 6.27
N GLN A 190 -25.16 3.05 6.35
CA GLN A 190 -26.37 3.83 6.11
C GLN A 190 -26.61 3.96 4.61
N GLU A 191 -27.87 4.00 4.20
CA GLU A 191 -28.23 4.18 2.79
C GLU A 191 -28.08 5.66 2.41
N PRO A 192 -27.15 6.01 1.47
CA PRO A 192 -26.84 7.39 1.15
C PRO A 192 -27.97 8.04 0.35
N ARG A 193 -28.24 9.31 0.62
CA ARG A 193 -29.13 10.21 -0.13
C ARG A 193 -28.28 11.18 -0.95
N ASP A 194 -28.95 11.91 -1.86
CA ASP A 194 -28.27 12.97 -2.61
C ASP A 194 -27.69 14.02 -1.65
N GLY A 195 -26.38 14.23 -1.75
CA GLY A 195 -25.62 15.13 -0.89
C GLY A 195 -24.89 14.47 0.28
N ASP A 196 -25.25 13.23 0.63
CA ASP A 196 -24.54 12.50 1.69
C ASP A 196 -23.17 11.98 1.21
N ILE A 197 -22.20 12.02 2.13
CA ILE A 197 -20.86 11.48 1.93
C ILE A 197 -20.61 10.39 2.98
N ILE A 198 -20.27 9.18 2.53
CA ILE A 198 -19.93 8.08 3.44
C ILE A 198 -18.58 8.38 4.10
N GLU A 199 -18.54 8.38 5.42
CA GLU A 199 -17.35 8.61 6.21
C GLU A 199 -16.32 7.50 5.98
N SER A 200 -15.12 7.87 5.57
CA SER A 200 -14.01 6.92 5.34
C SER A 200 -12.67 7.44 5.84
N ASN A 201 -12.45 8.75 5.87
CA ASN A 201 -11.15 9.34 6.21
C ASN A 201 -10.70 9.00 7.63
N SER A 202 -11.60 9.16 8.61
CA SER A 202 -11.25 8.91 10.01
C SER A 202 -10.91 7.44 10.26
N ARG A 203 -11.45 6.51 9.47
CA ARG A 203 -11.09 5.08 9.51
C ARG A 203 -9.68 4.84 8.99
N VAL A 204 -9.30 5.55 7.91
CA VAL A 204 -7.91 5.53 7.40
C VAL A 204 -6.96 6.08 8.46
N PHE A 205 -7.32 7.20 9.12
CA PHE A 205 -6.48 7.77 10.17
C PHE A 205 -6.36 6.85 11.40
N GLU A 206 -7.44 6.18 11.79
CA GLU A 206 -7.43 5.18 12.86
C GLU A 206 -6.43 4.05 12.56
N ALA A 207 -6.44 3.55 11.33
CA ALA A 207 -5.49 2.55 10.87
C ALA A 207 -4.05 3.07 10.85
N LEU A 208 -3.81 4.26 10.30
CA LEU A 208 -2.48 4.89 10.25
C LEU A 208 -1.93 5.19 11.65
N VAL A 209 -2.76 5.69 12.57
CA VAL A 209 -2.35 5.90 13.98
C VAL A 209 -1.91 4.59 14.61
N THR A 210 -2.66 3.51 14.38
CA THR A 210 -2.34 2.17 14.90
C THR A 210 -1.03 1.64 14.31
N GLU A 211 -0.85 1.74 13.01
CA GLU A 211 0.35 1.32 12.28
C GLU A 211 1.61 2.03 12.80
N HIS A 212 1.49 3.32 13.08
CA HIS A 212 2.60 4.14 13.60
C HIS A 212 2.73 4.15 15.14
N GLY A 213 2.10 3.19 15.84
CA GLY A 213 2.32 2.93 17.25
C GLY A 213 1.48 3.78 18.21
N GLY A 214 0.44 4.47 17.73
CA GLY A 214 -0.52 5.18 18.55
C GLY A 214 -1.71 4.34 18.98
N ALA A 215 -2.54 4.91 19.85
CA ALA A 215 -3.83 4.38 20.31
C ALA A 215 -4.95 5.33 19.84
N PRO A 216 -5.59 5.06 18.68
CA PRO A 216 -6.61 5.94 18.14
C PRO A 216 -7.94 5.82 18.91
N HIS A 217 -8.66 6.92 18.98
CA HIS A 217 -10.05 6.97 19.43
C HIS A 217 -10.85 7.82 18.45
N ARG A 218 -11.61 7.14 17.59
CA ARG A 218 -12.47 7.78 16.61
C ARG A 218 -13.83 8.12 17.22
N PHE A 219 -14.25 9.35 17.05
CA PHE A 219 -15.59 9.82 17.44
C PHE A 219 -16.57 9.69 16.26
N PRO A 220 -17.88 9.60 16.51
CA PRO A 220 -18.90 9.75 15.47
C PRO A 220 -18.78 11.10 14.75
N PRO A 221 -19.28 11.22 13.50
CA PRO A 221 -19.32 12.50 12.79
C PRO A 221 -19.99 13.60 13.61
N ILE A 222 -19.38 14.77 13.62
CA ILE A 222 -19.87 15.95 14.34
C ILE A 222 -20.42 16.94 13.31
N ALA A 223 -21.60 17.47 13.56
CA ALA A 223 -22.15 18.54 12.73
C ALA A 223 -21.25 19.79 12.74
N ASP A 224 -21.24 20.54 11.64
CA ASP A 224 -20.48 21.79 11.50
C ASP A 224 -21.07 22.92 12.33
N GLU A 225 -21.07 22.74 13.66
CA GLU A 225 -21.53 23.72 14.64
C GLU A 225 -20.39 24.18 15.54
N TYR A 226 -20.14 25.47 15.59
CA TYR A 226 -19.02 26.11 16.29
C TYR A 226 -18.88 25.67 17.75
N GLU A 227 -19.94 25.79 18.54
CA GLU A 227 -19.91 25.50 19.97
C GLU A 227 -19.77 24.01 20.28
N ILE A 228 -20.32 23.13 19.42
CA ILE A 228 -20.16 21.68 19.55
C ILE A 228 -18.71 21.29 19.28
N LEU A 229 -18.13 21.75 18.17
CA LEU A 229 -16.74 21.45 17.83
C LEU A 229 -15.78 22.00 18.91
N LYS A 230 -16.00 23.23 19.38
CA LYS A 230 -15.19 23.85 20.44
C LYS A 230 -15.22 23.04 21.72
N ALA A 231 -16.41 22.64 22.20
CA ALA A 231 -16.56 21.85 23.40
C ALA A 231 -15.87 20.48 23.26
N LYS A 232 -16.03 19.80 22.11
CA LYS A 232 -15.42 18.49 21.86
C LYS A 232 -13.90 18.55 21.76
N VAL A 233 -13.34 19.54 21.10
CA VAL A 233 -11.89 19.74 21.04
C VAL A 233 -11.33 20.07 22.41
N ALA A 234 -11.99 20.97 23.17
CA ALA A 234 -11.56 21.31 24.54
C ALA A 234 -11.58 20.08 25.47
N GLU A 235 -12.62 19.24 25.41
CA GLU A 235 -12.69 17.98 26.15
C GLU A 235 -11.57 17.00 25.73
N ALA A 236 -11.33 16.88 24.42
CA ALA A 236 -10.35 15.94 23.89
C ALA A 236 -8.92 16.31 24.26
N VAL A 237 -8.53 17.58 24.25
CA VAL A 237 -7.18 17.99 24.62
C VAL A 237 -6.85 17.72 26.10
N GLU A 238 -7.86 17.59 26.97
CA GLU A 238 -7.61 17.17 28.34
C GLU A 238 -7.30 15.67 28.46
N ASN A 239 -7.96 14.85 27.65
CA ASN A 239 -7.95 13.39 27.80
C ASN A 239 -7.00 12.65 26.84
N TYR A 240 -6.60 13.25 25.73
CA TYR A 240 -5.78 12.64 24.69
C TYR A 240 -4.44 13.36 24.54
N ASP A 241 -3.45 12.67 23.97
CA ASP A 241 -2.11 13.21 23.72
C ASP A 241 -2.04 14.03 22.43
N MET A 242 -2.96 13.78 21.48
CA MET A 242 -3.07 14.46 20.20
C MET A 242 -4.52 14.50 19.75
N VAL A 243 -4.91 15.55 19.01
CA VAL A 243 -6.25 15.69 18.45
C VAL A 243 -6.18 15.94 16.95
N ILE A 244 -6.96 15.21 16.18
CA ILE A 244 -7.13 15.36 14.74
C ILE A 244 -8.58 15.76 14.47
N VAL A 245 -8.76 16.87 13.76
CA VAL A 245 -10.05 17.33 13.26
C VAL A 245 -10.04 17.18 11.75
N ASN A 246 -10.84 16.24 11.21
CA ASN A 246 -11.02 16.09 9.78
C ASN A 246 -12.23 16.90 9.34
N ALA A 247 -11.97 18.14 8.98
CA ALA A 247 -12.98 19.12 8.62
C ALA A 247 -12.87 19.52 7.15
N GLY A 248 -13.90 20.14 6.63
CA GLY A 248 -13.76 21.01 5.49
C GLY A 248 -12.85 22.21 5.84
N SER A 249 -11.55 21.97 5.99
CA SER A 249 -10.57 23.04 6.27
C SER A 249 -10.32 23.95 5.05
N SER A 250 -11.30 24.03 4.15
CA SER A 250 -11.26 24.84 2.94
C SER A 250 -11.71 26.28 3.23
N ALA A 251 -11.45 27.20 2.28
CA ALA A 251 -11.93 28.58 2.34
C ALA A 251 -13.48 28.71 2.20
N GLY A 252 -14.23 27.73 2.68
CA GLY A 252 -15.70 27.72 2.72
C GLY A 252 -16.24 28.70 3.76
N THR A 253 -17.50 29.07 3.62
CA THR A 253 -18.19 29.98 4.55
C THR A 253 -18.50 29.34 5.92
N GLU A 254 -18.31 28.02 6.04
CA GLU A 254 -18.69 27.19 7.21
C GLU A 254 -17.47 26.52 7.89
N ASP A 255 -16.24 26.91 7.55
CA ASP A 255 -15.05 26.37 8.20
C ASP A 255 -14.76 27.07 9.54
N PHE A 256 -15.33 26.53 10.59
CA PHE A 256 -15.14 27.02 11.96
C PHE A 256 -13.87 26.51 12.62
N THR A 257 -13.22 25.48 12.08
CA THR A 257 -12.10 24.80 12.74
C THR A 257 -10.98 25.74 13.13
N VAL A 258 -10.52 26.59 12.19
CA VAL A 258 -9.45 27.54 12.48
C VAL A 258 -9.82 28.58 13.56
N HIS A 259 -11.09 28.99 13.59
CA HIS A 259 -11.58 29.95 14.57
C HIS A 259 -11.67 29.32 15.96
N VAL A 260 -12.20 28.10 16.05
CA VAL A 260 -12.23 27.31 17.29
C VAL A 260 -10.82 27.12 17.83
N LEU A 261 -9.86 26.72 16.99
CA LEU A 261 -8.48 26.48 17.42
C LEU A 261 -7.75 27.75 17.86
N ARG A 262 -8.06 28.92 17.24
CA ARG A 262 -7.52 30.22 17.69
C ARG A 262 -8.08 30.66 19.03
N GLU A 263 -9.29 30.28 19.36
CA GLU A 263 -9.89 30.63 20.66
C GLU A 263 -9.38 29.69 21.77
N LEU A 264 -9.13 28.43 21.47
CA LEU A 264 -8.67 27.43 22.42
C LEU A 264 -7.16 27.44 22.65
N GLY A 265 -6.37 27.92 21.67
CA GLY A 265 -4.92 27.89 21.75
C GLY A 265 -4.22 28.71 20.66
N GLU A 266 -3.06 28.28 20.24
CA GLU A 266 -2.23 28.94 19.24
C GLU A 266 -2.27 28.21 17.90
N VAL A 267 -2.71 28.87 16.83
CA VAL A 267 -2.62 28.38 15.45
C VAL A 267 -1.31 28.89 14.84
N LEU A 268 -0.35 27.98 14.66
CA LEU A 268 0.98 28.28 14.11
C LEU A 268 0.97 28.38 12.59
N VAL A 269 0.22 27.49 11.93
CA VAL A 269 0.11 27.42 10.47
C VAL A 269 -1.33 27.23 10.08
N HIS A 270 -1.81 28.03 9.11
CA HIS A 270 -3.08 27.83 8.45
C HIS A 270 -2.86 27.95 6.94
N GLY A 271 -2.65 26.79 6.31
CA GLY A 271 -2.33 26.64 4.90
C GLY A 271 -0.85 26.48 4.60
N VAL A 272 -0.55 25.43 3.85
CA VAL A 272 0.81 25.03 3.44
C VAL A 272 0.91 25.01 1.92
N ALA A 273 2.10 25.31 1.42
CA ALA A 273 2.42 25.30 -0.02
C ALA A 273 2.53 23.86 -0.58
N ILE A 274 1.50 23.07 -0.44
CA ILE A 274 1.40 21.66 -0.85
C ILE A 274 0.25 21.45 -1.83
N LYS A 275 0.39 20.50 -2.73
CA LYS A 275 -0.67 20.12 -3.69
C LYS A 275 -0.69 18.59 -3.92
N PRO A 276 -1.85 17.93 -3.70
CA PRO A 276 -3.06 18.46 -3.05
C PRO A 276 -2.86 18.61 -1.54
N GLY A 277 -3.73 19.38 -0.85
CA GLY A 277 -3.73 19.43 0.61
C GLY A 277 -3.41 20.79 1.23
N LYS A 278 -3.47 21.88 0.45
CA LYS A 278 -3.16 23.24 0.92
C LYS A 278 -3.78 23.62 2.28
N PRO A 279 -5.07 23.35 2.57
CA PRO A 279 -5.74 23.90 3.76
C PRO A 279 -5.55 23.02 5.01
N VAL A 280 -4.33 22.78 5.42
CA VAL A 280 -4.02 22.13 6.72
C VAL A 280 -3.88 23.20 7.81
N ILE A 281 -4.27 22.85 9.03
CA ILE A 281 -4.13 23.69 10.23
C ILE A 281 -3.23 22.97 11.22
N LEU A 282 -2.17 23.66 11.68
CA LEU A 282 -1.28 23.17 12.72
C LEU A 282 -1.41 24.08 13.96
N ALA A 283 -1.91 23.52 15.05
CA ALA A 283 -2.18 24.26 16.28
C ALA A 283 -1.65 23.54 17.52
N ILE A 284 -1.49 24.30 18.59
CA ILE A 284 -1.18 23.81 19.94
C ILE A 284 -2.27 24.31 20.87
N VAL A 285 -2.94 23.40 21.58
CA VAL A 285 -3.94 23.70 22.60
C VAL A 285 -3.55 23.00 23.90
N ASN A 286 -3.42 23.75 24.99
CA ASN A 286 -2.99 23.25 26.30
C ASN A 286 -1.68 22.42 26.22
N GLY A 287 -0.73 22.84 25.37
CA GLY A 287 0.55 22.15 25.17
C GLY A 287 0.45 20.84 24.36
N LYS A 288 -0.68 20.53 23.75
CA LYS A 288 -0.90 19.33 22.94
C LYS A 288 -1.08 19.67 21.47
N PRO A 289 -0.59 18.81 20.55
CA PRO A 289 -0.76 18.98 19.12
C PRO A 289 -2.22 18.79 18.70
N VAL A 290 -2.74 19.76 17.96
CA VAL A 290 -4.06 19.70 17.32
C VAL A 290 -3.90 19.99 15.84
N ILE A 291 -4.34 19.05 15.00
CA ILE A 291 -4.15 19.15 13.54
C ILE A 291 -5.51 19.11 12.85
N GLY A 292 -5.79 20.16 12.07
CA GLY A 292 -6.93 20.21 11.17
C GLY A 292 -6.56 19.69 9.79
N LEU A 293 -7.16 18.57 9.37
CA LEU A 293 -6.92 17.93 8.08
C LEU A 293 -8.05 18.24 7.08
N PRO A 294 -7.73 18.43 5.77
CA PRO A 294 -8.74 18.66 4.75
C PRO A 294 -9.68 17.46 4.54
N GLY A 295 -10.92 17.70 4.10
CA GLY A 295 -11.91 16.65 3.87
C GLY A 295 -11.65 15.75 2.67
N TYR A 296 -10.95 16.21 1.61
CA TYR A 296 -10.64 15.37 0.47
C TYR A 296 -9.63 14.27 0.81
N PRO A 297 -9.89 12.98 0.49
CA PRO A 297 -9.10 11.84 0.95
C PRO A 297 -7.60 11.92 0.66
N VAL A 298 -7.22 12.27 -0.57
CA VAL A 298 -5.79 12.37 -0.95
C VAL A 298 -5.10 13.54 -0.25
N SER A 299 -5.80 14.66 -0.12
CA SER A 299 -5.30 15.83 0.61
C SER A 299 -5.07 15.51 2.08
N ALA A 300 -6.02 14.83 2.69
CA ALA A 300 -5.98 14.41 4.08
C ALA A 300 -4.83 13.42 4.32
N TYR A 301 -4.68 12.40 3.46
CA TYR A 301 -3.62 11.40 3.54
C TYR A 301 -2.23 12.04 3.46
N ILE A 302 -1.98 12.89 2.46
CA ILE A 302 -0.68 13.55 2.29
C ILE A 302 -0.33 14.47 3.48
N ASN A 303 -1.33 15.18 4.03
CA ASN A 303 -1.11 15.99 5.23
C ASN A 303 -0.90 15.13 6.48
N PHE A 304 -1.56 13.99 6.57
CA PHE A 304 -1.34 13.03 7.64
C PHE A 304 0.11 12.53 7.65
N GLU A 305 0.61 12.09 6.50
CA GLU A 305 1.99 11.67 6.30
C GLU A 305 3.00 12.77 6.70
N ASN A 306 2.75 14.01 6.27
CA ASN A 306 3.69 15.10 6.46
C ASN A 306 3.68 15.72 7.88
N PHE A 307 2.53 15.72 8.58
CA PHE A 307 2.36 16.49 9.81
C PHE A 307 1.88 15.67 11.01
N VAL A 308 1.14 14.56 10.80
CA VAL A 308 0.65 13.72 11.91
C VAL A 308 1.68 12.66 12.26
N ILE A 309 2.17 11.89 11.30
CA ILE A 309 3.10 10.79 11.53
C ILE A 309 4.37 11.24 12.27
N PRO A 310 5.08 12.33 11.88
CA PRO A 310 6.29 12.74 12.59
C PRO A 310 6.04 13.12 14.07
N VAL A 311 4.91 13.75 14.36
CA VAL A 311 4.52 14.10 15.74
C VAL A 311 4.16 12.86 16.53
N LEU A 312 3.40 11.96 15.93
CA LEU A 312 2.98 10.70 16.55
C LEU A 312 4.17 9.80 16.87
N GLN A 313 5.11 9.63 15.94
CA GLN A 313 6.31 8.84 16.13
C GLN A 313 7.18 9.40 17.28
N LYS A 314 7.32 10.73 17.34
CA LYS A 314 8.06 11.37 18.44
C LYS A 314 7.38 11.14 19.80
N LEU A 315 6.04 11.24 19.88
CA LEU A 315 5.28 10.90 21.08
C LEU A 315 5.39 9.43 21.45
N ALA A 316 5.48 8.53 20.46
CA ALA A 316 5.65 7.09 20.66
C ALA A 316 7.10 6.68 20.97
N GLY A 317 8.06 7.62 20.92
CA GLY A 317 9.49 7.33 21.08
C GLY A 317 10.10 6.54 19.91
N ARG A 318 9.46 6.57 18.74
CA ARG A 318 9.96 5.93 17.53
C ARG A 318 10.83 6.88 16.71
N THR A 319 11.83 6.34 16.04
CA THR A 319 12.60 7.10 15.05
C THR A 319 11.83 7.13 13.72
N GLU A 320 11.90 8.26 13.03
CA GLU A 320 11.36 8.35 11.66
C GLU A 320 12.05 7.31 10.77
N THR A 321 11.27 6.33 10.30
CA THR A 321 11.73 5.43 9.25
C THR A 321 11.38 6.08 7.92
N GLY A 322 12.38 6.63 7.23
CA GLY A 322 12.22 7.14 5.87
C GLY A 322 11.81 6.01 4.92
N GLY A 323 10.86 6.28 4.02
CA GLY A 323 10.52 5.36 2.94
C GLY A 323 11.71 5.15 1.99
N THR A 324 11.67 4.06 1.22
CA THR A 324 12.67 3.82 0.17
C THR A 324 12.47 4.81 -0.96
N THR A 325 13.45 5.67 -1.21
CA THR A 325 13.45 6.59 -2.34
C THR A 325 14.27 6.00 -3.48
N VAL A 326 13.69 5.97 -4.69
CA VAL A 326 14.34 5.48 -5.91
C VAL A 326 14.30 6.52 -7.01
N ARG A 327 15.24 6.41 -7.96
CA ARG A 327 15.24 7.22 -9.17
C ARG A 327 14.52 6.47 -10.29
N ALA A 328 13.48 7.08 -10.86
CA ALA A 328 12.69 6.49 -11.93
C ALA A 328 12.50 7.46 -13.10
N VAL A 329 12.34 6.94 -14.31
CA VAL A 329 12.05 7.73 -15.51
C VAL A 329 10.54 8.00 -15.54
N ILE A 330 10.15 9.27 -15.65
CA ILE A 330 8.74 9.63 -15.75
C ILE A 330 8.19 9.40 -17.16
N SER A 331 7.11 8.64 -17.29
CA SER A 331 6.54 8.23 -18.59
C SER A 331 5.73 9.33 -19.28
N LYS A 332 5.33 10.37 -18.56
CA LYS A 332 4.47 11.44 -19.07
C LYS A 332 4.85 12.78 -18.47
N ARG A 333 4.81 13.82 -19.29
CA ARG A 333 4.98 15.20 -18.84
C ARG A 333 4.03 15.54 -17.69
N LEU A 334 4.57 16.13 -16.64
CA LEU A 334 3.83 16.66 -15.50
C LEU A 334 4.04 18.17 -15.41
N VAL A 335 2.98 18.93 -15.65
CA VAL A 335 2.99 20.37 -15.40
C VAL A 335 2.65 20.60 -13.94
N SER A 336 3.46 21.38 -13.23
CA SER A 336 3.27 21.75 -11.83
C SER A 336 3.17 23.26 -11.66
N SER A 337 2.89 23.68 -10.43
CA SER A 337 2.80 25.10 -10.05
C SER A 337 4.02 25.51 -9.27
N LEU A 338 4.65 26.60 -9.66
CA LEU A 338 5.79 27.21 -8.93
C LEU A 338 5.51 27.48 -7.44
N LYS A 339 4.23 27.59 -7.08
CA LYS A 339 3.81 27.96 -5.71
C LYS A 339 3.73 26.81 -4.73
N HIS A 340 3.75 25.54 -5.19
CA HIS A 340 3.46 24.39 -4.36
C HIS A 340 4.47 23.26 -4.57
N LYS A 341 4.82 22.57 -3.50
CA LYS A 341 5.40 21.22 -3.55
C LYS A 341 4.28 20.26 -3.92
N GLU A 342 4.42 19.52 -5.03
CA GLU A 342 3.35 18.65 -5.53
C GLU A 342 3.69 17.18 -5.34
N TYR A 343 2.74 16.43 -4.75
CA TYR A 343 2.81 14.98 -4.55
C TYR A 343 1.97 14.29 -5.62
N VAL A 344 2.65 13.66 -6.57
CA VAL A 344 2.00 12.95 -7.69
C VAL A 344 2.07 11.45 -7.42
N ARG A 345 0.90 10.80 -7.31
CA ARG A 345 0.82 9.34 -7.21
C ARG A 345 1.31 8.73 -8.49
N VAL A 346 2.17 7.73 -8.39
CA VAL A 346 2.75 7.04 -9.54
C VAL A 346 2.63 5.52 -9.40
N LYS A 347 2.45 4.85 -10.51
CA LYS A 347 2.76 3.44 -10.69
C LYS A 347 4.24 3.33 -11.02
N VAL A 348 4.93 2.35 -10.46
CA VAL A 348 6.33 2.09 -10.76
C VAL A 348 6.49 0.67 -11.29
N GLY A 349 7.33 0.49 -12.29
CA GLY A 349 7.68 -0.81 -12.82
C GLY A 349 9.12 -0.82 -13.30
N GLU A 350 9.77 -1.96 -13.24
CA GLU A 350 11.09 -2.17 -13.80
C GLU A 350 10.95 -2.65 -15.23
N VAL A 351 11.50 -1.90 -16.20
CA VAL A 351 11.47 -2.26 -17.63
C VAL A 351 12.88 -2.24 -18.18
N GLY A 352 13.42 -3.43 -18.42
CA GLY A 352 14.86 -3.61 -18.74
C GLY A 352 15.72 -3.24 -17.53
N ASP A 353 16.57 -2.23 -17.68
CA ASP A 353 17.47 -1.72 -16.63
C ASP A 353 16.99 -0.43 -15.96
N LYS A 354 15.71 -0.04 -16.16
CA LYS A 354 15.15 1.22 -15.72
C LYS A 354 13.91 1.02 -14.88
N LEU A 355 13.80 1.82 -13.82
CA LEU A 355 12.53 2.04 -13.15
C LEU A 355 11.74 3.12 -13.92
N VAL A 356 10.49 2.83 -14.23
CA VAL A 356 9.57 3.73 -14.95
C VAL A 356 8.45 4.13 -14.02
N ALA A 357 8.24 5.43 -13.83
CA ALA A 357 7.17 6.00 -13.03
C ALA A 357 6.05 6.53 -13.93
N SER A 358 4.86 5.97 -13.82
CA SER A 358 3.67 6.36 -14.60
C SER A 358 2.67 7.10 -13.72
N PRO A 359 2.42 8.41 -13.99
CA PRO A 359 1.52 9.22 -13.17
C PRO A 359 0.07 8.76 -13.24
N LEU A 360 -0.58 8.71 -12.07
CA LEU A 360 -2.00 8.45 -11.91
C LEU A 360 -2.84 9.74 -11.89
N ALA A 361 -4.17 9.59 -11.75
CA ALA A 361 -5.09 10.71 -11.64
C ALA A 361 -4.72 11.64 -10.48
N ARG A 362 -4.70 12.96 -10.72
CA ARG A 362 -4.19 13.99 -9.80
C ARG A 362 -5.27 14.63 -8.91
N GLY A 363 -6.52 14.21 -9.02
CA GLY A 363 -7.64 14.74 -8.24
C GLY A 363 -7.45 14.56 -6.73
N ALA A 364 -7.82 15.55 -5.94
CA ALA A 364 -7.75 15.51 -4.47
C ALA A 364 -8.73 14.48 -3.86
N GLY A 365 -9.86 14.25 -4.53
CA GLY A 365 -10.87 13.25 -4.14
C GLY A 365 -10.65 11.85 -4.72
N ALA A 366 -9.59 11.63 -5.52
CA ALA A 366 -9.36 10.36 -6.21
C ALA A 366 -8.69 9.32 -5.30
N ALA A 367 -9.37 8.87 -4.24
CA ALA A 367 -8.84 7.91 -3.26
C ALA A 367 -8.30 6.62 -3.90
N MET A 368 -8.95 6.10 -4.96
CA MET A 368 -8.46 4.94 -5.71
C MET A 368 -7.07 5.14 -6.33
N SER A 369 -6.63 6.40 -6.52
CA SER A 369 -5.26 6.65 -6.97
C SER A 369 -4.21 6.37 -5.90
N LEU A 370 -4.55 6.47 -4.61
CA LEU A 370 -3.68 6.03 -3.50
C LEU A 370 -3.58 4.50 -3.45
N VAL A 371 -4.73 3.81 -3.58
CA VAL A 371 -4.77 2.34 -3.60
C VAL A 371 -3.95 1.75 -4.74
N ARG A 372 -3.98 2.42 -5.90
CA ARG A 372 -3.27 1.96 -7.11
C ARG A 372 -1.82 2.43 -7.18
N ALA A 373 -1.41 3.41 -6.39
CA ALA A 373 -0.05 3.92 -6.41
C ALA A 373 0.95 2.94 -5.82
N ASP A 374 2.14 2.89 -6.40
CA ASP A 374 3.29 2.21 -5.83
C ASP A 374 4.19 3.20 -5.06
N GLY A 375 3.93 4.51 -5.22
CA GLY A 375 4.64 5.57 -4.51
C GLY A 375 4.24 6.99 -4.93
N PHE A 376 4.99 7.96 -4.43
CA PHE A 376 4.87 9.38 -4.79
C PHE A 376 6.11 9.88 -5.55
N CYS A 377 5.88 10.50 -6.70
CA CYS A 377 6.84 11.43 -7.30
C CYS A 377 6.62 12.82 -6.69
N VAL A 378 7.66 13.37 -6.06
CA VAL A 378 7.61 14.68 -5.41
C VAL A 378 8.21 15.73 -6.33
N ILE A 379 7.38 16.68 -6.79
CA ILE A 379 7.83 17.82 -7.58
C ILE A 379 8.09 18.98 -6.62
N PRO A 380 9.33 19.51 -6.55
CA PRO A 380 9.65 20.57 -5.61
C PRO A 380 8.90 21.87 -5.91
N GLN A 381 8.70 22.70 -4.88
CA GLN A 381 8.28 24.09 -5.03
C GLN A 381 9.26 24.83 -5.94
N ASN A 382 8.82 25.79 -6.71
CA ASN A 382 9.58 26.54 -7.71
C ASN A 382 9.96 25.73 -8.97
N SER A 383 9.32 24.59 -9.22
CA SER A 383 9.42 23.82 -10.45
C SER A 383 8.14 23.95 -11.28
N GLU A 384 8.27 24.15 -12.59
CA GLU A 384 7.13 24.14 -13.53
C GLU A 384 6.66 22.72 -13.85
N GLY A 385 7.37 21.71 -13.35
CA GLY A 385 7.09 20.31 -13.57
C GLY A 385 8.28 19.52 -14.09
N VAL A 386 8.02 18.41 -14.75
CA VAL A 386 9.01 17.51 -15.36
C VAL A 386 8.55 17.07 -16.74
N GLU A 387 9.47 16.90 -17.68
CA GLU A 387 9.19 16.39 -19.02
C GLU A 387 9.16 14.86 -19.05
N ALA A 388 8.47 14.29 -20.02
CA ALA A 388 8.51 12.84 -20.25
C ALA A 388 9.93 12.40 -20.60
N GLY A 389 10.44 11.37 -19.92
CA GLY A 389 11.81 10.89 -20.04
C GLY A 389 12.77 11.45 -19.00
N ASP A 390 12.38 12.46 -18.23
CA ASP A 390 13.19 12.94 -17.12
C ASP A 390 13.28 11.92 -16.00
N THR A 391 14.38 11.96 -15.25
CA THR A 391 14.55 11.15 -14.04
C THR A 391 14.06 11.92 -12.82
N VAL A 392 13.19 11.30 -12.04
CA VAL A 392 12.57 11.86 -10.84
C VAL A 392 12.83 10.96 -9.63
N ASP A 393 12.77 11.56 -8.43
CA ASP A 393 12.79 10.80 -7.19
C ASP A 393 11.36 10.34 -6.86
N VAL A 394 11.23 9.06 -6.49
CA VAL A 394 9.96 8.43 -6.11
C VAL A 394 10.11 7.81 -4.73
N GLU A 395 9.28 8.23 -3.80
CA GLU A 395 9.11 7.62 -2.47
C GLU A 395 8.17 6.42 -2.61
N LEU A 396 8.70 5.19 -2.38
CA LEU A 396 7.96 3.95 -2.60
C LEU A 396 7.20 3.49 -1.35
N TYR A 397 6.02 2.91 -1.58
CA TYR A 397 5.25 2.14 -0.58
C TYR A 397 5.51 0.63 -0.68
N ARG A 398 5.91 0.17 -1.88
CA ARG A 398 6.19 -1.24 -2.18
C ARG A 398 7.67 -1.51 -2.22
N SER A 399 8.05 -2.75 -1.96
CA SER A 399 9.44 -3.18 -2.07
C SER A 399 9.91 -3.22 -3.53
N LEU A 400 11.23 -3.06 -3.76
CA LEU A 400 11.81 -3.19 -5.10
C LEU A 400 11.64 -4.60 -5.68
N GLU A 401 11.60 -5.62 -4.84
CA GLU A 401 11.36 -7.01 -5.25
C GLU A 401 9.96 -7.19 -5.86
N GLU A 402 8.93 -6.63 -5.22
CA GLU A 402 7.56 -6.63 -5.77
C GLU A 402 7.45 -5.86 -7.08
N ILE A 403 8.18 -4.73 -7.21
CA ILE A 403 8.22 -3.93 -8.44
C ILE A 403 8.90 -4.71 -9.57
N GLY A 404 10.02 -5.37 -9.30
CA GLY A 404 10.74 -6.22 -10.27
C GLY A 404 9.90 -7.44 -10.74
N SER A 405 8.98 -7.90 -9.90
CA SER A 405 8.06 -9.01 -10.22
C SER A 405 6.73 -8.56 -10.84
N THR A 406 6.68 -7.34 -11.39
CA THR A 406 5.45 -6.73 -11.94
C THR A 406 5.51 -6.62 -13.46
N ALA A 407 4.52 -7.15 -14.17
CA ALA A 407 4.32 -6.88 -15.59
C ALA A 407 3.79 -5.45 -15.80
N VAL A 408 4.47 -4.63 -16.61
CA VAL A 408 4.09 -3.24 -16.87
C VAL A 408 3.31 -3.14 -18.16
N ALA A 409 2.02 -2.81 -18.06
CA ALA A 409 1.11 -2.58 -19.18
C ALA A 409 0.77 -1.08 -19.29
N ILE A 410 1.10 -0.46 -20.41
CA ILE A 410 0.73 0.93 -20.68
C ILE A 410 -0.05 0.96 -22.00
N GLY A 411 -1.31 1.43 -21.99
CA GLY A 411 -2.10 1.46 -23.22
C GLY A 411 -3.57 1.76 -22.99
N SER A 412 -4.41 1.08 -23.74
CA SER A 412 -5.85 1.24 -23.64
C SER A 412 -6.43 0.49 -22.43
N HIS A 413 -7.46 1.03 -21.82
CA HIS A 413 -8.18 0.41 -20.70
C HIS A 413 -9.21 -0.61 -21.19
N ASP A 414 -9.29 -1.73 -20.48
CA ASP A 414 -10.40 -2.67 -20.56
C ASP A 414 -10.57 -3.39 -19.21
N LEU A 415 -11.79 -3.87 -18.90
CA LEU A 415 -12.10 -4.60 -17.65
C LEU A 415 -11.34 -5.92 -17.53
N ILE A 416 -10.91 -6.51 -18.66
CA ILE A 416 -10.10 -7.73 -18.62
C ILE A 416 -8.75 -7.50 -17.94
N LEU A 417 -8.22 -6.27 -17.94
CA LEU A 417 -7.00 -5.95 -17.20
C LEU A 417 -7.19 -6.03 -15.68
N ASP A 418 -8.38 -5.68 -15.18
CA ASP A 418 -8.71 -5.84 -13.76
C ASP A 418 -8.84 -7.34 -13.42
N VAL A 419 -9.43 -8.15 -14.32
CA VAL A 419 -9.46 -9.62 -14.18
C VAL A 419 -8.06 -10.22 -14.16
N MET A 420 -7.17 -9.76 -15.06
CA MET A 420 -5.77 -10.17 -15.09
C MET A 420 -5.02 -9.79 -13.82
N ALA A 421 -5.24 -8.56 -13.32
CA ALA A 421 -4.59 -8.07 -12.11
C ALA A 421 -5.01 -8.85 -10.85
N ASP A 422 -6.24 -9.37 -10.81
CA ASP A 422 -6.73 -10.23 -9.73
C ASP A 422 -6.21 -11.68 -9.86
N LEU A 423 -6.22 -12.25 -11.06
CA LEU A 423 -5.81 -13.64 -11.27
C LEU A 423 -4.30 -13.86 -11.16
N LEU A 424 -3.49 -12.89 -11.58
CA LEU A 424 -2.02 -13.01 -11.55
C LEU A 424 -1.48 -13.41 -10.17
N PRO A 425 -1.72 -12.66 -9.08
CA PRO A 425 -1.22 -13.03 -7.76
C PRO A 425 -1.88 -14.30 -7.20
N CYS A 426 -3.10 -14.63 -7.64
CA CYS A 426 -3.78 -15.87 -7.23
C CYS A 426 -3.12 -17.12 -7.84
N MET A 427 -2.72 -17.05 -9.11
CA MET A 427 -2.12 -18.18 -9.84
C MET A 427 -0.60 -18.22 -9.70
N TYR A 428 0.03 -17.07 -9.57
CA TYR A 428 1.47 -16.87 -9.46
C TYR A 428 1.78 -15.91 -8.31
N PRO A 429 1.84 -16.38 -7.05
CA PRO A 429 2.11 -15.54 -5.88
C PRO A 429 3.37 -14.69 -6.07
N GLY A 430 3.31 -13.43 -5.67
CA GLY A 430 4.40 -12.46 -5.84
C GLY A 430 4.47 -11.81 -7.22
N ASN A 431 3.61 -12.17 -8.18
CA ASN A 431 3.54 -11.53 -9.51
C ASN A 431 2.34 -10.62 -9.62
N TYR A 432 2.54 -9.44 -10.20
CA TYR A 432 1.53 -8.38 -10.26
C TYR A 432 1.44 -7.77 -11.66
N LEU A 433 0.35 -7.06 -11.92
CA LEU A 433 0.15 -6.26 -13.12
C LEU A 433 0.07 -4.77 -12.76
N SER A 434 0.99 -3.98 -13.29
CA SER A 434 0.90 -2.53 -13.27
C SER A 434 0.24 -2.06 -14.57
N SER A 435 -1.00 -1.55 -14.49
CA SER A 435 -1.73 -1.08 -15.65
C SER A 435 -1.92 0.44 -15.64
N THR A 436 -1.49 1.12 -16.71
CA THR A 436 -1.62 2.57 -16.88
C THR A 436 -2.37 2.90 -18.18
N HIS A 437 -3.40 3.73 -18.07
CA HIS A 437 -4.36 3.98 -19.13
C HIS A 437 -4.06 5.30 -19.85
N VAL A 438 -3.50 5.22 -21.04
CA VAL A 438 -3.11 6.38 -21.89
C VAL A 438 -3.68 6.30 -23.33
N GLY A 439 -4.51 5.29 -23.59
CA GLY A 439 -5.01 4.96 -24.93
C GLY A 439 -4.00 4.14 -25.76
N SER A 440 -4.49 3.50 -26.82
CA SER A 440 -3.71 2.57 -27.66
C SER A 440 -2.43 3.21 -28.22
N MET A 441 -2.53 4.38 -28.85
CA MET A 441 -1.37 5.07 -29.44
C MET A 441 -0.36 5.50 -28.37
N GLY A 442 -0.84 6.00 -27.21
CA GLY A 442 0.01 6.35 -26.07
C GLY A 442 0.79 5.15 -25.56
N GLY A 443 0.16 3.97 -25.52
CA GLY A 443 0.80 2.71 -25.13
C GLY A 443 1.88 2.26 -26.11
N LEU A 444 1.60 2.29 -27.41
CA LEU A 444 2.61 1.95 -28.43
C LEU A 444 3.82 2.89 -28.37
N MET A 445 3.60 4.18 -28.11
CA MET A 445 4.69 5.13 -27.93
C MET A 445 5.48 4.87 -26.65
N ALA A 446 4.84 4.42 -25.56
CA ALA A 446 5.52 3.99 -24.34
C ALA A 446 6.39 2.75 -24.57
N LEU A 447 5.90 1.75 -25.32
CA LEU A 447 6.72 0.61 -25.74
C LEU A 447 7.95 1.05 -26.53
N LYS A 448 7.76 1.98 -27.48
CA LYS A 448 8.85 2.49 -28.31
C LYS A 448 9.95 3.20 -27.49
N ARG A 449 9.56 3.86 -26.38
CA ARG A 449 10.50 4.48 -25.44
C ARG A 449 11.09 3.51 -24.43
N GLY A 450 10.66 2.24 -24.41
CA GLY A 450 11.09 1.25 -23.45
C GLY A 450 10.54 1.47 -22.03
N GLU A 451 9.30 1.97 -21.94
CA GLU A 451 8.63 2.29 -20.69
C GLU A 451 7.59 1.25 -20.26
N ALA A 452 7.34 0.24 -21.09
CA ALA A 452 6.38 -0.83 -20.82
C ALA A 452 6.88 -2.17 -21.35
N HIS A 453 6.39 -3.27 -20.76
CA HIS A 453 6.57 -4.62 -21.27
C HIS A 453 5.57 -4.96 -22.36
N LEU A 454 4.34 -4.46 -22.22
CA LEU A 454 3.24 -4.71 -23.14
C LEU A 454 2.32 -3.49 -23.26
N ALA A 455 1.69 -3.35 -24.42
CA ALA A 455 0.70 -2.30 -24.68
C ALA A 455 -0.63 -2.91 -25.14
N PRO A 456 -1.68 -2.78 -24.32
CA PRO A 456 -3.05 -3.06 -24.76
C PRO A 456 -3.46 -2.08 -25.86
N THR A 457 -3.93 -2.60 -27.00
CA THR A 457 -4.20 -1.80 -28.21
C THR A 457 -5.40 -2.33 -29.00
N HIS A 458 -6.13 -1.42 -29.68
CA HIS A 458 -7.28 -1.74 -30.53
C HIS A 458 -7.44 -0.69 -31.65
N LEU A 459 -6.40 -0.52 -32.46
CA LEU A 459 -6.37 0.48 -33.55
C LEU A 459 -6.79 -0.16 -34.85
N LEU A 460 -7.91 0.32 -35.41
CA LEU A 460 -8.43 -0.07 -36.69
C LEU A 460 -7.60 0.59 -37.81
N ASP A 461 -7.22 -0.17 -38.80
CA ASP A 461 -6.74 0.32 -40.09
C ASP A 461 -7.94 0.47 -41.03
N GLU A 462 -8.25 1.71 -41.39
CA GLU A 462 -9.43 2.02 -42.24
C GLU A 462 -9.31 1.49 -43.67
N GLU A 463 -8.09 1.22 -44.17
CA GLU A 463 -7.86 0.74 -45.54
C GLU A 463 -8.01 -0.79 -45.62
N THR A 464 -7.53 -1.51 -44.60
CA THR A 464 -7.51 -2.98 -44.61
C THR A 464 -8.64 -3.60 -43.80
N GLY A 465 -9.23 -2.86 -42.88
CA GLY A 465 -10.19 -3.37 -41.89
C GLY A 465 -9.55 -4.23 -40.79
N GLU A 466 -8.23 -4.32 -40.72
CA GLU A 466 -7.50 -5.10 -39.74
C GLU A 466 -7.12 -4.26 -38.53
N TYR A 467 -7.11 -4.89 -37.34
CA TYR A 467 -6.70 -4.22 -36.11
C TYR A 467 -5.21 -4.41 -35.80
N ASN A 468 -4.55 -3.35 -35.37
CA ASN A 468 -3.22 -3.28 -34.76
C ASN A 468 -2.04 -3.60 -35.70
N ILE A 469 -2.17 -4.44 -36.72
CA ILE A 469 -1.05 -4.99 -37.52
C ILE A 469 -0.31 -3.89 -38.30
N ALA A 470 -1.04 -3.09 -39.09
CA ALA A 470 -0.44 -2.06 -39.94
C ALA A 470 0.33 -1.02 -39.13
N ILE A 471 -0.25 -0.55 -38.02
CA ILE A 471 0.37 0.45 -37.16
C ILE A 471 1.63 -0.10 -36.44
N LEU A 472 1.62 -1.37 -36.01
CA LEU A 472 2.78 -2.00 -35.38
C LEU A 472 3.94 -2.12 -36.39
N LYS A 473 3.70 -2.62 -37.60
CA LYS A 473 4.71 -2.68 -38.65
C LYS A 473 5.30 -1.31 -38.98
N LYS A 474 4.47 -0.26 -38.96
CA LYS A 474 4.92 1.12 -39.24
C LYS A 474 5.75 1.71 -38.12
N LEU A 475 5.30 1.56 -36.87
CA LEU A 475 5.96 2.19 -35.71
C LEU A 475 7.24 1.45 -35.27
N PHE A 476 7.28 0.14 -35.43
CA PHE A 476 8.37 -0.74 -34.96
C PHE A 476 9.16 -1.35 -36.13
N ALA A 477 9.27 -0.63 -37.24
CA ALA A 477 10.08 -1.08 -38.38
C ALA A 477 11.53 -1.38 -37.92
N GLY A 478 11.96 -2.66 -38.06
CA GLY A 478 13.28 -3.13 -37.64
C GLY A 478 13.36 -3.69 -36.20
N GLU A 479 12.27 -3.65 -35.43
CA GLU A 479 12.16 -4.31 -34.12
C GLU A 479 11.18 -5.49 -34.21
N LYS A 480 11.54 -6.63 -33.62
CA LYS A 480 10.68 -7.82 -33.59
C LYS A 480 9.56 -7.64 -32.56
N MET A 481 8.33 -7.64 -33.04
CA MET A 481 7.14 -7.50 -32.21
C MET A 481 6.31 -8.78 -32.21
N ALA A 482 5.64 -9.05 -31.11
CA ALA A 482 4.58 -10.04 -30.97
C ALA A 482 3.26 -9.30 -30.72
N LEU A 483 2.24 -9.60 -31.55
CA LEU A 483 0.87 -9.20 -31.28
C LEU A 483 0.14 -10.41 -30.71
N VAL A 484 -0.19 -10.35 -29.42
CA VAL A 484 -0.94 -11.39 -28.72
C VAL A 484 -2.41 -11.04 -28.77
N LYS A 485 -3.22 -11.94 -29.34
CA LYS A 485 -4.66 -11.79 -29.37
C LYS A 485 -5.24 -11.83 -27.95
N GLY A 486 -5.93 -10.78 -27.59
CA GLY A 486 -6.61 -10.66 -26.31
C GLY A 486 -8.05 -11.12 -26.40
N VAL A 487 -8.98 -10.20 -26.63
CA VAL A 487 -10.41 -10.48 -26.73
C VAL A 487 -11.03 -9.70 -27.88
N GLU A 488 -12.07 -10.27 -28.47
CA GLU A 488 -13.02 -9.51 -29.29
C GLU A 488 -14.04 -8.85 -28.35
N ARG A 489 -14.39 -7.59 -28.55
CA ARG A 489 -15.37 -6.89 -27.73
C ARG A 489 -16.40 -6.12 -28.54
N ILE A 490 -17.62 -6.02 -28.00
CA ILE A 490 -18.72 -5.33 -28.65
C ILE A 490 -18.70 -3.86 -28.20
N GLN A 491 -18.60 -2.97 -29.17
CA GLN A 491 -18.67 -1.51 -29.02
C GLN A 491 -20.08 -1.01 -29.39
N GLY A 492 -20.57 -0.02 -28.66
CA GLY A 492 -21.89 0.53 -28.94
C GLY A 492 -22.26 1.72 -28.06
N ILE A 493 -23.48 2.18 -28.22
CA ILE A 493 -24.06 3.31 -27.49
C ILE A 493 -24.65 2.79 -26.18
N ILE A 494 -24.18 3.34 -25.09
CA ILE A 494 -24.70 3.11 -23.72
C ILE A 494 -25.82 4.11 -23.46
N VAL A 495 -26.99 3.62 -23.08
CA VAL A 495 -28.18 4.43 -22.79
C VAL A 495 -28.82 4.01 -21.48
N LYS A 496 -29.66 4.87 -20.90
CA LYS A 496 -30.41 4.53 -19.69
C LYS A 496 -31.29 3.30 -19.88
N LYS A 497 -31.50 2.57 -18.80
CA LYS A 497 -32.37 1.38 -18.79
C LYS A 497 -33.74 1.69 -19.34
N GLY A 498 -34.25 0.85 -20.26
CA GLY A 498 -35.51 1.04 -20.96
C GLY A 498 -35.41 1.97 -22.17
N ASN A 499 -34.21 2.48 -22.48
CA ASN A 499 -33.96 3.40 -23.60
C ASN A 499 -35.05 4.49 -23.75
N PRO A 500 -35.26 5.35 -22.75
CA PRO A 500 -36.41 6.28 -22.70
C PRO A 500 -36.40 7.32 -23.82
N LEU A 501 -35.25 7.55 -24.46
CA LEU A 501 -35.10 8.51 -25.57
C LEU A 501 -35.22 7.84 -26.97
N GLY A 502 -35.40 6.52 -27.01
CA GLY A 502 -35.57 5.78 -28.24
C GLY A 502 -34.37 5.83 -29.18
N ILE A 503 -33.16 5.79 -28.66
CA ILE A 503 -31.91 5.82 -29.42
C ILE A 503 -31.70 4.43 -30.05
N HIS A 504 -31.51 4.36 -31.37
CA HIS A 504 -31.28 3.11 -32.10
C HIS A 504 -30.01 3.16 -32.95
N GLU A 505 -29.61 4.35 -33.40
CA GLU A 505 -28.47 4.57 -34.28
C GLU A 505 -27.71 5.86 -33.94
N ILE A 506 -26.58 6.10 -34.60
CA ILE A 506 -25.72 7.26 -34.32
C ILE A 506 -26.44 8.58 -34.61
N GLU A 507 -27.31 8.58 -35.57
CA GLU A 507 -28.12 9.74 -36.01
C GLU A 507 -29.03 10.27 -34.92
N ASP A 508 -29.50 9.41 -34.04
CA ASP A 508 -30.39 9.76 -32.91
C ASP A 508 -29.67 10.54 -31.79
N LEU A 509 -28.33 10.62 -31.86
CA LEU A 509 -27.53 11.35 -30.86
C LEU A 509 -27.57 12.88 -31.04
N ARG A 510 -28.10 13.36 -32.19
CA ARG A 510 -28.22 14.80 -32.45
C ARG A 510 -29.07 15.48 -31.37
N GLY A 511 -28.51 16.54 -30.79
CA GLY A 511 -29.20 17.35 -29.77
C GLY A 511 -29.32 16.73 -28.39
N LEU A 512 -28.77 15.52 -28.18
CA LEU A 512 -28.68 14.88 -26.85
C LEU A 512 -27.36 15.23 -26.15
N ASN A 513 -27.37 15.18 -24.81
CA ASN A 513 -26.17 15.34 -24.01
C ASN A 513 -25.31 14.06 -24.11
N TYR A 514 -24.21 14.16 -24.81
CA TYR A 514 -23.32 13.05 -25.06
C TYR A 514 -22.05 13.16 -24.20
N VAL A 515 -21.52 12.03 -23.76
CA VAL A 515 -20.18 11.93 -23.16
C VAL A 515 -19.27 11.07 -24.03
N ASN A 516 -18.15 11.65 -24.44
CA ASN A 516 -17.19 11.01 -25.32
C ASN A 516 -16.07 10.32 -24.56
N ARG A 517 -15.35 9.43 -25.21
CA ARG A 517 -14.07 8.93 -24.72
C ARG A 517 -12.97 9.96 -24.99
N GLN A 518 -11.90 9.88 -24.19
CA GLN A 518 -10.71 10.74 -24.34
C GLN A 518 -10.13 10.65 -25.77
N ARG A 519 -9.51 11.72 -26.23
CA ARG A 519 -8.79 11.75 -27.52
C ARG A 519 -7.74 10.65 -27.59
N GLY A 520 -7.67 9.95 -28.72
CA GLY A 520 -6.77 8.81 -28.92
C GLY A 520 -7.31 7.47 -28.40
N ALA A 521 -8.50 7.41 -27.80
CA ALA A 521 -9.18 6.16 -27.52
C ALA A 521 -9.78 5.58 -28.81
N GLY A 522 -9.63 4.27 -29.06
CA GLY A 522 -10.17 3.61 -30.25
C GLY A 522 -11.69 3.73 -30.38
N THR A 523 -12.42 3.68 -29.24
CA THR A 523 -13.86 3.94 -29.20
C THR A 523 -14.22 5.33 -29.76
N ARG A 524 -13.38 6.35 -29.48
CA ARG A 524 -13.59 7.67 -30.06
C ARG A 524 -13.30 7.69 -31.54
N VAL A 525 -12.24 7.02 -31.98
CA VAL A 525 -11.91 6.87 -33.39
C VAL A 525 -13.06 6.17 -34.13
N LEU A 526 -13.61 5.09 -33.55
CA LEU A 526 -14.78 4.41 -34.12
C LEU A 526 -16.01 5.33 -34.17
N PHE A 527 -16.25 6.13 -33.12
CA PHE A 527 -17.35 7.09 -33.09
C PHE A 527 -17.19 8.16 -34.18
N ASP A 528 -16.00 8.75 -34.30
CA ASP A 528 -15.68 9.76 -35.33
C ASP A 528 -15.84 9.19 -36.72
N TYR A 529 -15.41 7.93 -36.96
CA TYR A 529 -15.64 7.22 -38.21
C TYR A 529 -17.12 7.05 -38.53
N LYS A 530 -17.93 6.64 -37.51
CA LYS A 530 -19.37 6.45 -37.68
C LYS A 530 -20.12 7.76 -37.87
N LEU A 531 -19.72 8.86 -37.25
CA LEU A 531 -20.24 10.19 -37.49
C LEU A 531 -20.00 10.61 -38.98
N LYS A 532 -18.78 10.37 -39.47
CA LYS A 532 -18.43 10.65 -40.86
C LYS A 532 -19.25 9.81 -41.84
N GLU A 533 -19.46 8.52 -41.56
CA GLU A 533 -20.28 7.60 -42.36
C GLU A 533 -21.75 8.08 -42.41
N ALA A 534 -22.28 8.56 -41.29
CA ALA A 534 -23.63 9.12 -41.17
C ALA A 534 -23.75 10.58 -41.66
N GLY A 535 -22.65 11.21 -42.11
CA GLY A 535 -22.65 12.60 -42.57
C GLY A 535 -22.95 13.62 -41.46
N ILE A 536 -22.59 13.32 -40.20
CA ILE A 536 -22.84 14.16 -39.01
C ILE A 536 -21.55 14.90 -38.67
N SER A 537 -21.62 16.23 -38.49
CA SER A 537 -20.50 17.01 -37.97
C SER A 537 -20.37 16.84 -36.45
N PRO A 538 -19.16 16.76 -35.91
CA PRO A 538 -18.94 16.71 -34.44
C PRO A 538 -19.61 17.85 -33.69
N GLU A 539 -19.75 19.03 -34.27
CA GLU A 539 -20.44 20.17 -33.68
C GLU A 539 -21.96 19.96 -33.51
N GLU A 540 -22.56 19.00 -34.20
CA GLU A 540 -23.98 18.65 -34.06
C GLU A 540 -24.22 17.78 -32.81
N ILE A 541 -23.15 17.21 -32.21
CA ILE A 541 -23.23 16.38 -31.00
C ILE A 541 -22.93 17.23 -29.77
N HIS A 542 -23.96 17.54 -29.00
CA HIS A 542 -23.80 18.31 -27.77
C HIS A 542 -23.00 17.49 -26.74
N GLY A 543 -21.90 18.04 -26.23
CA GLY A 543 -21.00 17.33 -25.31
C GLY A 543 -19.92 16.47 -26.00
N TYR A 544 -19.72 16.58 -27.31
CA TYR A 544 -18.65 15.88 -28.05
C TYR A 544 -17.26 16.10 -27.43
N ASP A 545 -16.96 17.28 -26.91
CA ASP A 545 -15.69 17.61 -26.23
C ASP A 545 -15.65 17.21 -24.75
N ARG A 546 -16.75 16.70 -24.17
CA ARG A 546 -16.78 16.19 -22.82
C ARG A 546 -16.17 14.79 -22.78
N GLU A 547 -15.02 14.66 -22.14
CA GLU A 547 -14.22 13.42 -22.18
C GLU A 547 -14.31 12.61 -20.90
N ALA A 548 -14.46 11.29 -21.05
CA ALA A 548 -14.35 10.30 -19.98
C ALA A 548 -13.15 9.37 -20.24
N ALA A 549 -12.32 9.15 -19.21
CA ALA A 549 -11.08 8.39 -19.33
C ALA A 549 -11.28 6.86 -19.45
N THR A 550 -12.40 6.31 -18.98
CA THR A 550 -12.69 4.87 -19.00
C THR A 550 -14.10 4.58 -19.52
N HIS A 551 -14.37 3.35 -19.96
CA HIS A 551 -15.71 2.92 -20.33
C HIS A 551 -16.69 2.96 -19.15
N MET A 552 -16.21 2.62 -17.95
CA MET A 552 -16.99 2.72 -16.71
C MET A 552 -17.38 4.16 -16.39
N ALA A 553 -16.48 5.13 -16.64
CA ALA A 553 -16.80 6.56 -16.42
C ALA A 553 -17.88 7.07 -17.41
N VAL A 554 -17.89 6.55 -18.66
CA VAL A 554 -19.00 6.81 -19.60
C VAL A 554 -20.32 6.24 -19.07
N ALA A 555 -20.31 4.97 -18.66
CA ALA A 555 -21.50 4.32 -18.11
C ALA A 555 -22.00 5.01 -16.85
N ALA A 556 -21.10 5.44 -15.96
CA ALA A 556 -21.45 6.20 -14.75
C ALA A 556 -22.12 7.55 -15.06
N ALA A 557 -21.61 8.29 -16.05
CA ALA A 557 -22.21 9.56 -16.50
C ALA A 557 -23.63 9.36 -17.04
N VAL A 558 -23.87 8.27 -17.78
CA VAL A 558 -25.22 7.94 -18.28
C VAL A 558 -26.13 7.48 -17.15
N SER A 559 -25.65 6.65 -16.24
CA SER A 559 -26.40 6.16 -15.07
C SER A 559 -26.81 7.30 -14.13
N GLY A 560 -25.89 8.23 -13.86
CA GLY A 560 -26.12 9.40 -13.01
C GLY A 560 -26.99 10.48 -13.65
N GLY A 561 -27.28 10.39 -14.97
CA GLY A 561 -28.08 11.39 -15.69
C GLY A 561 -27.30 12.63 -16.11
N ASP A 562 -25.99 12.63 -15.96
CA ASP A 562 -25.10 13.69 -16.44
C ASP A 562 -24.95 13.68 -17.97
N ALA A 563 -25.22 12.54 -18.59
CA ALA A 563 -25.28 12.37 -20.04
C ALA A 563 -26.50 11.51 -20.41
N ASP A 564 -27.04 11.76 -21.62
CA ASP A 564 -28.14 10.97 -22.17
C ASP A 564 -27.62 9.67 -22.80
N ALA A 565 -26.44 9.76 -23.42
CA ALA A 565 -25.76 8.64 -24.08
C ALA A 565 -24.25 8.82 -24.10
N GLY A 566 -23.54 7.72 -24.35
CA GLY A 566 -22.10 7.73 -24.59
C GLY A 566 -21.66 6.42 -25.24
N MET A 567 -20.57 6.44 -26.02
CA MET A 567 -20.07 5.23 -26.64
C MET A 567 -19.09 4.48 -25.76
N GLY A 568 -19.29 3.17 -25.65
CA GLY A 568 -18.46 2.30 -24.81
C GLY A 568 -18.59 0.83 -25.18
N ILE A 569 -18.15 -0.05 -24.25
CA ILE A 569 -18.23 -1.50 -24.41
C ILE A 569 -19.46 -2.07 -23.69
N GLN A 570 -20.01 -3.17 -24.19
CA GLN A 570 -21.22 -3.79 -23.62
C GLN A 570 -21.08 -4.17 -22.15
N SER A 571 -19.90 -4.66 -21.75
CA SER A 571 -19.64 -5.03 -20.35
C SER A 571 -19.77 -3.85 -19.38
N ALA A 572 -19.39 -2.63 -19.77
CA ALA A 572 -19.54 -1.43 -18.95
C ALA A 572 -21.02 -1.05 -18.76
N ALA A 573 -21.83 -1.12 -19.81
CA ALA A 573 -23.27 -0.91 -19.73
C ALA A 573 -23.92 -1.93 -18.79
N ARG A 574 -23.58 -3.21 -18.95
CA ARG A 574 -24.10 -4.31 -18.14
C ARG A 574 -23.74 -4.16 -16.65
N ALA A 575 -22.49 -3.77 -16.35
CA ALA A 575 -22.02 -3.56 -14.97
C ALA A 575 -22.82 -2.47 -14.22
N MET A 576 -23.36 -1.48 -14.97
CA MET A 576 -24.15 -0.39 -14.42
C MET A 576 -25.69 -0.57 -14.62
N GLY A 577 -26.12 -1.74 -15.10
CA GLY A 577 -27.54 -2.04 -15.35
C GLY A 577 -28.19 -1.18 -16.44
N LEU A 578 -27.41 -0.69 -17.39
CA LEU A 578 -27.81 0.16 -18.52
C LEU A 578 -28.13 -0.67 -19.75
N ASP A 579 -28.89 -0.10 -20.69
CA ASP A 579 -29.12 -0.69 -21.99
C ASP A 579 -28.01 -0.30 -22.99
N PHE A 580 -27.89 -1.09 -24.05
CA PHE A 580 -26.78 -0.99 -24.98
C PHE A 580 -27.24 -1.25 -26.43
N ILE A 581 -26.79 -0.41 -27.35
CA ILE A 581 -27.04 -0.52 -28.78
C ILE A 581 -25.71 -0.85 -29.46
N GLU A 582 -25.59 -2.05 -30.07
CA GLU A 582 -24.37 -2.50 -30.77
C GLU A 582 -24.10 -1.62 -31.98
N VAL A 583 -22.87 -1.11 -32.12
CA VAL A 583 -22.39 -0.32 -33.26
C VAL A 583 -21.34 -1.07 -34.08
N GLY A 584 -20.55 -1.92 -33.39
CA GLY A 584 -19.52 -2.70 -34.08
C GLY A 584 -18.72 -3.57 -33.11
N ARG A 585 -17.78 -4.34 -33.67
CA ARG A 585 -16.88 -5.21 -32.95
C ARG A 585 -15.44 -4.78 -33.17
N GLU A 586 -14.60 -4.96 -32.20
CA GLU A 586 -13.18 -4.64 -32.29
C GLU A 586 -12.31 -5.72 -31.63
N GLU A 587 -11.07 -5.81 -32.10
CA GLU A 587 -10.05 -6.68 -31.50
C GLU A 587 -9.22 -5.89 -30.49
N TYR A 588 -9.22 -6.33 -29.25
CA TYR A 588 -8.40 -5.77 -28.18
C TYR A 588 -7.23 -6.74 -27.90
N ASP A 589 -6.05 -6.34 -28.33
CA ASP A 589 -4.85 -7.17 -28.36
C ASP A 589 -3.73 -6.57 -27.49
N PHE A 590 -2.66 -7.34 -27.30
CA PHE A 590 -1.47 -6.92 -26.55
C PHE A 590 -0.24 -6.90 -27.48
N ALA A 591 0.30 -5.71 -27.72
CA ALA A 591 1.57 -5.56 -28.43
C ALA A 591 2.72 -5.76 -27.42
N ILE A 592 3.66 -6.67 -27.72
CA ILE A 592 4.77 -7.04 -26.85
C ILE A 592 6.05 -7.10 -27.68
N PRO A 593 7.12 -6.34 -27.35
CA PRO A 593 8.43 -6.56 -27.91
C PRO A 593 8.93 -7.98 -27.63
N VAL A 594 9.42 -8.70 -28.64
CA VAL A 594 9.81 -10.13 -28.52
C VAL A 594 10.82 -10.34 -27.39
N ARG A 595 11.70 -9.37 -27.12
CA ARG A 595 12.66 -9.41 -26.02
C ARG A 595 12.03 -9.56 -24.62
N PHE A 596 10.76 -9.24 -24.45
CA PHE A 596 10.05 -9.39 -23.16
C PHE A 596 9.20 -10.65 -23.07
N LEU A 597 9.08 -11.46 -24.12
CA LEU A 597 8.30 -12.70 -24.06
C LEU A 597 8.86 -13.72 -23.05
N ASP A 598 10.18 -13.70 -22.82
CA ASP A 598 10.86 -14.60 -21.87
C ASP A 598 10.95 -14.00 -20.45
N PHE A 599 10.47 -12.76 -20.25
CA PHE A 599 10.44 -12.15 -18.92
C PHE A 599 9.34 -12.81 -18.06
N PRO A 600 9.68 -13.38 -16.88
CA PRO A 600 8.76 -14.20 -16.10
C PRO A 600 7.38 -13.54 -15.83
N PRO A 601 7.27 -12.27 -15.41
CA PRO A 601 5.96 -11.64 -15.23
C PRO A 601 5.12 -11.56 -16.52
N VAL A 602 5.75 -11.43 -17.68
CA VAL A 602 5.05 -11.44 -18.99
C VAL A 602 4.62 -12.86 -19.34
N GLN A 603 5.45 -13.88 -19.08
CA GLN A 603 5.06 -15.28 -19.28
C GLN A 603 3.87 -15.66 -18.40
N HIS A 604 3.87 -15.24 -17.13
CA HIS A 604 2.74 -15.46 -16.22
C HIS A 604 1.48 -14.74 -16.70
N PHE A 605 1.62 -13.49 -17.19
CA PHE A 605 0.52 -12.77 -17.83
C PHE A 605 -0.07 -13.56 -19.01
N LEU A 606 0.76 -14.08 -19.90
CA LEU A 606 0.31 -14.87 -21.06
C LEU A 606 -0.31 -16.21 -20.63
N ALA A 607 0.18 -16.83 -19.56
CA ALA A 607 -0.39 -18.06 -19.03
C ALA A 607 -1.78 -17.81 -18.41
N VAL A 608 -1.95 -16.74 -17.64
CA VAL A 608 -3.27 -16.33 -17.09
C VAL A 608 -4.24 -16.01 -18.21
N LEU A 609 -3.83 -15.27 -19.25
CA LEU A 609 -4.66 -14.93 -20.41
C LEU A 609 -5.25 -16.17 -21.10
N LYS A 610 -4.50 -17.29 -21.12
CA LYS A 610 -4.91 -18.58 -21.71
C LYS A 610 -5.63 -19.50 -20.73
N SER A 611 -5.79 -19.10 -19.49
CA SER A 611 -6.36 -19.96 -18.44
C SER A 611 -7.88 -20.07 -18.58
N ARG A 612 -8.40 -21.17 -18.03
CA ARG A 612 -9.84 -21.40 -17.93
C ARG A 612 -10.49 -20.38 -16.97
N GLU A 613 -9.81 -20.05 -15.90
CA GLU A 613 -10.26 -19.09 -14.88
C GLU A 613 -10.48 -17.70 -15.50
N PHE A 614 -9.58 -17.27 -16.40
CA PHE A 614 -9.74 -16.02 -17.14
C PHE A 614 -10.96 -16.09 -18.04
N ALA A 615 -11.10 -17.15 -18.83
CA ALA A 615 -12.23 -17.32 -19.73
C ALA A 615 -13.58 -17.28 -18.99
N GLU A 616 -13.72 -18.04 -17.89
CA GLU A 616 -14.94 -18.08 -17.08
C GLU A 616 -15.31 -16.71 -16.49
N ARG A 617 -14.31 -15.91 -16.09
CA ARG A 617 -14.56 -14.56 -15.55
C ARG A 617 -14.96 -13.57 -16.64
N VAL A 618 -14.30 -13.61 -17.79
CA VAL A 618 -14.60 -12.72 -18.92
C VAL A 618 -15.98 -13.02 -19.52
N GLU A 619 -16.37 -14.29 -19.63
CA GLU A 619 -17.72 -14.68 -20.04
C GLU A 619 -18.82 -14.12 -19.13
N LYS A 620 -18.56 -14.07 -17.81
CA LYS A 620 -19.49 -13.47 -16.83
C LYS A 620 -19.67 -11.97 -17.01
N LEU A 621 -18.64 -11.26 -17.48
CA LEU A 621 -18.74 -9.83 -17.82
C LEU A 621 -19.69 -9.60 -19.00
N GLY A 622 -19.68 -10.51 -19.97
CA GLY A 622 -20.48 -10.44 -21.22
C GLY A 622 -19.93 -9.45 -22.23
N GLY A 623 -20.28 -9.66 -23.50
CA GLY A 623 -19.85 -8.78 -24.60
C GLY A 623 -18.42 -9.01 -25.08
N TYR A 624 -17.85 -10.19 -24.77
CA TYR A 624 -16.51 -10.59 -25.19
C TYR A 624 -16.52 -11.90 -25.99
N GLY A 625 -15.68 -11.96 -27.03
CA GLY A 625 -15.34 -13.17 -27.75
C GLY A 625 -13.92 -13.63 -27.42
N LEU A 626 -13.75 -14.94 -27.17
CA LEU A 626 -12.48 -15.52 -26.69
C LEU A 626 -11.85 -16.48 -27.72
N ALA A 627 -12.40 -16.59 -28.94
CA ALA A 627 -12.03 -17.63 -29.90
C ALA A 627 -10.53 -17.64 -30.27
N ARG A 628 -9.88 -16.48 -30.28
CA ARG A 628 -8.46 -16.33 -30.63
C ARG A 628 -7.57 -15.92 -29.47
N THR A 629 -8.09 -15.88 -28.25
CA THR A 629 -7.36 -15.42 -27.06
C THR A 629 -6.07 -16.21 -26.87
N GLY A 630 -4.96 -15.48 -26.75
CA GLY A 630 -3.63 -16.05 -26.55
C GLY A 630 -2.90 -16.52 -27.81
N GLU A 631 -3.48 -16.36 -29.02
CA GLU A 631 -2.75 -16.54 -30.27
C GLU A 631 -1.66 -15.47 -30.42
N ILE A 632 -0.48 -15.85 -30.90
CA ILE A 632 0.66 -14.92 -31.06
C ILE A 632 0.99 -14.78 -32.53
N LEU A 633 0.97 -13.54 -33.01
CA LEU A 633 1.41 -13.16 -34.36
C LEU A 633 2.75 -12.44 -34.24
N TYR A 634 3.79 -12.95 -34.90
CA TYR A 634 5.09 -12.30 -34.97
C TYR A 634 5.14 -11.34 -36.16
N LEU A 635 5.56 -10.10 -35.91
CA LEU A 635 5.57 -9.02 -36.88
C LEU A 635 7.00 -8.46 -37.08
#